data_feacc804d94c4fb935c0fe893f428965
#
_entry.id   feacc804d94c4fb935c0fe893f428965
#
_cell.length_a   1.000
_cell.length_b   1.000
_cell.length_c   1.000
_cell.angle_alpha   90.00
_cell.angle_beta   90.00
_cell.angle_gamma   90.00
#
_symmetry.space_group_name_H-M   'P 1'
#
loop_
_entity.id
_entity.type
_entity.pdbx_description
1 polymer ?
#
loop_
_entity_poly.entity_id
_entity_poly.type
_entity_poly.pdbx_seq_one_letter_code
_entity_poly.pdbx_strand_id
1 'polypeptide(L)'
;MTATATRHDWTLQEARELFNLPFNDLLFRAQSIHREHFDPNEVQVSTLLSIKTGACPEDCKYCPQSGHYNTGLEKEKLLEIEKVVAEARVAREKGASRFCMGAAWRSPSKKDMPYVLDMVRQVKSLGLETCMTLGMLKEEEARELADAGLDYYNHNLDTSEKYYNHIITTRTYQDRLDTLDNVRKAGMKVCCGGIMGMGEDEDDRVGLLVQLANLPQHPESVPVNMLVKVKGTPLEDVEDLDPFDFIRIIAVARIMMPAS
;
A
#
# COMPACT_ATOMS: atom_id res chain seq x y z
N MET A 1 28.51 -2.77 13.18
CA MET A 1 28.26 -1.57 12.35
C MET A 1 27.05 -0.87 12.96
N THR A 2 27.08 0.46 13.11
CA THR A 2 25.89 1.22 13.54
C THR A 2 24.92 1.25 12.38
N ALA A 3 23.65 0.84 12.61
CA ALA A 3 22.62 0.87 11.58
C ALA A 3 22.48 2.27 10.97
N THR A 4 22.17 2.33 9.69
CA THR A 4 21.93 3.59 8.97
C THR A 4 20.83 4.39 9.66
N ALA A 5 21.12 5.63 10.04
CA ALA A 5 20.17 6.49 10.74
C ALA A 5 18.98 6.83 9.86
N THR A 6 17.78 6.77 10.42
CA THR A 6 16.54 7.18 9.77
C THR A 6 16.52 8.69 9.54
N ARG A 7 16.20 9.14 8.33
CA ARG A 7 16.08 10.56 7.94
C ARG A 7 14.65 10.87 7.53
N HIS A 8 14.24 12.12 7.79
CA HIS A 8 12.90 12.64 7.44
C HIS A 8 12.99 14.04 6.77
N ASP A 9 14.11 14.33 6.13
CA ASP A 9 14.42 15.63 5.50
C ASP A 9 14.97 15.47 4.07
N TRP A 10 14.55 14.41 3.37
CA TRP A 10 14.95 14.16 2.01
C TRP A 10 14.43 15.23 1.06
N THR A 11 15.30 15.72 0.18
CA THR A 11 14.92 16.62 -0.92
C THR A 11 14.68 15.83 -2.20
N LEU A 12 13.89 16.39 -3.12
CA LEU A 12 13.67 15.81 -4.45
C LEU A 12 15.00 15.67 -5.21
N GLN A 13 15.92 16.62 -5.03
CA GLN A 13 17.24 16.60 -5.67
C GLN A 13 18.06 15.39 -5.20
N GLU A 14 18.14 15.12 -3.89
CA GLU A 14 18.84 13.96 -3.35
C GLU A 14 18.26 12.64 -3.83
N ALA A 15 16.92 12.53 -3.86
CA ALA A 15 16.23 11.34 -4.36
C ALA A 15 16.51 11.10 -5.86
N ARG A 16 16.54 12.17 -6.67
CA ARG A 16 16.90 12.11 -8.08
C ARG A 16 18.37 11.70 -8.27
N GLU A 17 19.27 12.22 -7.45
CA GLU A 17 20.69 11.83 -7.50
C GLU A 17 20.88 10.35 -7.17
N LEU A 18 20.10 9.81 -6.20
CA LEU A 18 20.09 8.37 -5.92
C LEU A 18 19.56 7.58 -7.11
N PHE A 19 18.44 8.00 -7.69
CA PHE A 19 17.84 7.32 -8.83
C PHE A 19 18.78 7.24 -10.03
N ASN A 20 19.56 8.28 -10.26
CA ASN A 20 20.49 8.40 -11.39
C ASN A 20 21.89 7.80 -11.14
N LEU A 21 22.13 7.17 -10.00
CA LEU A 21 23.38 6.42 -9.77
C LEU A 21 23.57 5.34 -10.85
N PRO A 22 24.82 4.96 -11.17
CA PRO A 22 25.07 3.76 -11.96
C PRO A 22 24.30 2.56 -11.36
N PHE A 23 23.64 1.78 -12.21
CA PHE A 23 22.65 0.78 -11.76
C PHE A 23 23.21 -0.18 -10.72
N ASN A 24 24.40 -0.72 -10.95
CA ASN A 24 25.02 -1.67 -10.02
C ASN A 24 25.43 -1.00 -8.69
N ASP A 25 25.84 0.26 -8.70
CA ASP A 25 26.20 1.00 -7.49
C ASP A 25 24.96 1.26 -6.63
N LEU A 26 23.85 1.64 -7.28
CA LEU A 26 22.55 1.80 -6.62
C LEU A 26 22.08 0.50 -5.95
N LEU A 27 22.13 -0.63 -6.67
CA LEU A 27 21.72 -1.93 -6.13
C LEU A 27 22.63 -2.39 -4.99
N PHE A 28 23.95 -2.22 -5.14
CA PHE A 28 24.91 -2.55 -4.08
C PHE A 28 24.64 -1.75 -2.82
N ARG A 29 24.40 -0.45 -2.94
CA ARG A 29 24.07 0.42 -1.82
C ARG A 29 22.76 0.01 -1.13
N ALA A 30 21.71 -0.25 -1.91
CA ALA A 30 20.42 -0.71 -1.38
C ALA A 30 20.54 -2.04 -0.65
N GLN A 31 21.27 -3.01 -1.23
CA GLN A 31 21.50 -4.32 -0.63
C GLN A 31 22.35 -4.24 0.64
N SER A 32 23.35 -3.35 0.69
CA SER A 32 24.16 -3.14 1.88
C SER A 32 23.30 -2.64 3.05
N ILE A 33 22.44 -1.65 2.79
CA ILE A 33 21.50 -1.11 3.78
C ILE A 33 20.48 -2.16 4.20
N HIS A 34 19.93 -2.92 3.24
CA HIS A 34 18.97 -4.00 3.55
C HIS A 34 19.53 -5.01 4.56
N ARG A 35 20.80 -5.41 4.40
CA ARG A 35 21.49 -6.38 5.28
C ARG A 35 21.82 -5.83 6.68
N GLU A 36 21.75 -4.51 6.87
CA GLU A 36 21.88 -3.90 8.20
C GLU A 36 20.60 -4.01 9.03
N HIS A 37 19.43 -4.14 8.38
CA HIS A 37 18.10 -4.08 9.00
C HIS A 37 17.34 -5.39 8.94
N PHE A 38 17.62 -6.27 7.96
CA PHE A 38 16.84 -7.48 7.69
C PHE A 38 17.75 -8.68 7.38
N ASP A 39 17.24 -9.88 7.60
CA ASP A 39 17.85 -11.08 7.03
C ASP A 39 17.66 -11.03 5.49
N PRO A 40 18.76 -11.00 4.71
CA PRO A 40 18.68 -10.84 3.26
C PRO A 40 18.07 -12.05 2.53
N ASN A 41 17.90 -13.16 3.21
CA ASN A 41 17.37 -14.40 2.65
C ASN A 41 15.94 -14.71 3.14
N GLU A 42 15.37 -13.85 4.00
CA GLU A 42 14.00 -13.96 4.47
C GLU A 42 13.05 -13.16 3.57
N VAL A 43 11.93 -13.78 3.17
CA VAL A 43 10.87 -13.13 2.40
C VAL A 43 9.55 -13.32 3.13
N GLN A 44 8.90 -12.22 3.50
CA GLN A 44 7.56 -12.26 4.08
C GLN A 44 6.54 -12.62 3.01
N VAL A 45 5.75 -13.66 3.26
CA VAL A 45 4.64 -14.06 2.39
C VAL A 45 3.33 -13.45 2.91
N SER A 46 2.69 -12.65 2.07
CA SER A 46 1.37 -12.06 2.35
C SER A 46 0.35 -12.52 1.32
N THR A 47 -0.87 -12.84 1.76
CA THR A 47 -1.99 -13.19 0.89
C THR A 47 -3.05 -12.11 0.97
N LEU A 48 -3.60 -11.69 -0.16
CA LEU A 48 -4.68 -10.70 -0.26
C LEU A 48 -6.00 -11.38 -0.66
N LEU A 49 -7.06 -11.08 0.09
CA LEU A 49 -8.44 -11.44 -0.25
C LEU A 49 -9.27 -10.17 -0.47
N SER A 50 -10.00 -10.10 -1.60
CA SER A 50 -11.07 -9.12 -1.77
C SER A 50 -12.29 -9.57 -0.97
N ILE A 51 -12.58 -8.88 0.14
CA ILE A 51 -13.74 -9.19 0.99
C ILE A 51 -15.01 -8.52 0.50
N LYS A 52 -14.90 -7.51 -0.37
CA LYS A 52 -16.02 -6.87 -1.08
C LYS A 52 -15.52 -6.33 -2.42
N THR A 53 -16.06 -6.84 -3.51
CA THR A 53 -15.60 -6.60 -4.88
C THR A 53 -16.53 -5.64 -5.64
N GLY A 54 -15.92 -4.73 -6.41
CA GLY A 54 -16.61 -3.87 -7.38
C GLY A 54 -17.48 -2.76 -6.78
N ALA A 55 -17.96 -1.89 -7.66
CA ALA A 55 -18.78 -0.72 -7.33
C ALA A 55 -18.19 0.24 -6.31
N CYS A 56 -16.85 0.39 -6.31
CA CYS A 56 -16.20 1.42 -5.54
C CYS A 56 -16.63 2.82 -6.06
N PRO A 57 -17.01 3.76 -5.19
CA PRO A 57 -17.40 5.09 -5.63
C PRO A 57 -16.23 5.99 -6.04
N GLU A 58 -15.00 5.52 -5.89
CA GLU A 58 -13.80 6.25 -6.28
C GLU A 58 -13.46 6.03 -7.77
N ASP A 59 -12.89 7.05 -8.41
CA ASP A 59 -12.56 7.09 -9.84
C ASP A 59 -11.08 6.78 -10.15
N CYS A 60 -10.39 6.03 -9.28
CA CYS A 60 -8.99 5.67 -9.49
C CYS A 60 -8.79 5.03 -10.87
N LYS A 61 -8.08 5.71 -11.78
CA LYS A 61 -7.97 5.34 -13.20
C LYS A 61 -7.34 3.98 -13.47
N TYR A 62 -6.56 3.45 -12.53
CA TYR A 62 -5.94 2.13 -12.63
C TYR A 62 -6.82 1.00 -12.10
N CYS A 63 -7.90 1.32 -11.37
CA CYS A 63 -8.59 0.34 -10.52
C CYS A 63 -9.81 -0.29 -11.20
N PRO A 64 -9.80 -1.61 -11.46
CA PRO A 64 -10.96 -2.29 -12.03
C PRO A 64 -12.17 -2.35 -11.09
N GLN A 65 -11.99 -2.08 -9.80
CA GLN A 65 -13.05 -2.08 -8.80
C GLN A 65 -13.91 -0.80 -8.82
N SER A 66 -13.45 0.25 -9.55
CA SER A 66 -14.17 1.52 -9.68
C SER A 66 -15.54 1.33 -10.32
N GLY A 67 -16.57 1.96 -9.74
CA GLY A 67 -17.91 2.02 -10.34
C GLY A 67 -18.01 2.99 -11.51
N HIS A 68 -16.97 3.77 -11.79
CA HIS A 68 -16.91 4.72 -12.90
C HIS A 68 -16.52 4.07 -14.23
N TYR A 69 -15.95 2.86 -14.21
CA TYR A 69 -15.42 2.19 -15.41
C TYR A 69 -16.12 0.86 -15.66
N ASN A 70 -16.24 0.50 -16.95
CA ASN A 70 -16.85 -0.78 -17.34
C ASN A 70 -15.74 -1.81 -17.62
N THR A 71 -15.30 -2.48 -16.58
CA THR A 71 -14.24 -3.51 -16.66
C THR A 71 -14.79 -4.93 -16.71
N GLY A 72 -16.10 -5.10 -16.72
CA GLY A 72 -16.76 -6.42 -16.67
C GLY A 72 -16.68 -7.09 -15.28
N LEU A 73 -16.14 -6.40 -14.26
CA LEU A 73 -16.06 -6.93 -12.91
C LEU A 73 -17.44 -6.94 -12.25
N GLU A 74 -17.87 -8.12 -11.81
CA GLU A 74 -19.15 -8.27 -11.10
C GLU A 74 -19.08 -7.66 -9.68
N LYS A 75 -20.22 -7.10 -9.26
CA LYS A 75 -20.39 -6.58 -7.91
C LYS A 75 -20.67 -7.71 -6.95
N GLU A 76 -19.83 -7.81 -5.92
CA GLU A 76 -20.05 -8.75 -4.83
C GLU A 76 -20.39 -7.99 -3.53
N LYS A 77 -21.19 -8.62 -2.69
CA LYS A 77 -21.46 -8.15 -1.32
C LYS A 77 -20.23 -8.42 -0.45
N LEU A 78 -20.23 -7.84 0.75
CA LEU A 78 -19.27 -8.21 1.79
C LEU A 78 -19.36 -9.72 2.02
N LEU A 79 -18.22 -10.40 2.02
CA LEU A 79 -18.14 -11.85 2.23
C LEU A 79 -18.58 -12.21 3.65
N GLU A 80 -19.15 -13.40 3.79
CA GLU A 80 -19.43 -13.97 5.10
C GLU A 80 -18.10 -14.26 5.86
N ILE A 81 -18.13 -14.08 7.16
CA ILE A 81 -16.93 -14.18 8.02
C ILE A 81 -16.30 -15.57 7.92
N GLU A 82 -17.12 -16.61 7.88
CA GLU A 82 -16.68 -18.00 7.77
C GLU A 82 -15.84 -18.25 6.51
N LYS A 83 -16.24 -17.63 5.40
CA LYS A 83 -15.49 -17.70 4.13
C LYS A 83 -14.14 -17.01 4.25
N VAL A 84 -14.08 -15.82 4.84
CA VAL A 84 -12.82 -15.07 5.07
C VAL A 84 -11.87 -15.88 5.97
N VAL A 85 -12.38 -16.48 7.04
CA VAL A 85 -11.60 -17.31 7.97
C VAL A 85 -11.09 -18.58 7.28
N ALA A 86 -11.90 -19.21 6.43
CA ALA A 86 -11.49 -20.38 5.65
C ALA A 86 -10.32 -20.05 4.71
N GLU A 87 -10.41 -18.94 3.95
CA GLU A 87 -9.33 -18.47 3.08
C GLU A 87 -8.06 -18.11 3.87
N ALA A 88 -8.20 -17.49 5.04
CA ALA A 88 -7.07 -17.17 5.91
C ALA A 88 -6.35 -18.44 6.42
N ARG A 89 -7.09 -19.51 6.75
CA ARG A 89 -6.50 -20.81 7.10
C ARG A 89 -5.69 -21.42 5.95
N VAL A 90 -6.25 -21.40 4.75
CA VAL A 90 -5.56 -21.87 3.54
C VAL A 90 -4.29 -21.07 3.28
N ALA A 91 -4.35 -19.73 3.44
CA ALA A 91 -3.19 -18.87 3.28
C ALA A 91 -2.08 -19.24 4.29
N ARG A 92 -2.44 -19.43 5.56
CA ARG A 92 -1.50 -19.85 6.61
C ARG A 92 -0.86 -21.20 6.31
N GLU A 93 -1.65 -22.18 5.89
CA GLU A 93 -1.16 -23.51 5.52
C GLU A 93 -0.17 -23.48 4.34
N LYS A 94 -0.33 -22.49 3.45
CA LYS A 94 0.60 -22.21 2.34
C LYS A 94 1.81 -21.35 2.75
N GLY A 95 1.98 -21.04 4.02
CA GLY A 95 3.14 -20.34 4.57
C GLY A 95 3.01 -18.82 4.62
N ALA A 96 1.81 -18.25 4.42
CA ALA A 96 1.62 -16.82 4.64
C ALA A 96 1.77 -16.47 6.13
N SER A 97 2.52 -15.41 6.42
CA SER A 97 2.64 -14.82 7.75
C SER A 97 1.67 -13.66 7.94
N ARG A 98 1.20 -13.03 6.84
CA ARG A 98 0.24 -11.92 6.85
C ARG A 98 -0.94 -12.22 5.94
N PHE A 99 -2.15 -11.86 6.41
CA PHE A 99 -3.37 -11.94 5.63
C PHE A 99 -3.97 -10.55 5.45
N CYS A 100 -4.05 -10.10 4.20
CA CYS A 100 -4.57 -8.80 3.82
C CYS A 100 -6.02 -8.93 3.35
N MET A 101 -6.89 -8.03 3.79
CA MET A 101 -8.31 -8.01 3.45
C MET A 101 -8.67 -6.66 2.83
N GLY A 102 -9.10 -6.65 1.57
CA GLY A 102 -9.43 -5.44 0.83
C GLY A 102 -10.92 -5.32 0.50
N ALA A 103 -11.51 -4.15 0.67
CA ALA A 103 -12.89 -3.86 0.27
C ALA A 103 -12.96 -2.66 -0.67
N ALA A 104 -13.74 -2.77 -1.73
CA ALA A 104 -13.99 -1.71 -2.70
C ALA A 104 -14.94 -0.65 -2.11
N TRP A 105 -14.42 0.16 -1.18
CA TRP A 105 -15.13 1.24 -0.50
C TRP A 105 -14.39 2.58 -0.58
N ARG A 106 -15.15 3.67 -0.44
CA ARG A 106 -14.60 4.99 -0.09
C ARG A 106 -14.18 5.03 1.40
N SER A 107 -15.03 4.47 2.25
CA SER A 107 -14.83 4.29 3.70
C SER A 107 -15.77 3.16 4.17
N PRO A 108 -15.48 2.48 5.28
CA PRO A 108 -16.37 1.48 5.82
C PRO A 108 -17.70 2.10 6.28
N SER A 109 -18.80 1.37 6.10
CA SER A 109 -20.09 1.82 6.61
C SER A 109 -20.24 1.44 8.08
N LYS A 110 -21.01 2.24 8.84
CA LYS A 110 -21.36 1.89 10.25
C LYS A 110 -22.05 0.52 10.37
N LYS A 111 -22.78 0.10 9.32
CA LYS A 111 -23.46 -1.18 9.29
C LYS A 111 -22.49 -2.35 9.12
N ASP A 112 -21.45 -2.17 8.31
CA ASP A 112 -20.50 -3.23 7.97
C ASP A 112 -19.35 -3.32 8.98
N MET A 113 -19.08 -2.24 9.72
CA MET A 113 -17.98 -2.16 10.68
C MET A 113 -17.96 -3.31 11.70
N PRO A 114 -19.08 -3.70 12.35
CA PRO A 114 -19.07 -4.83 13.30
C PRO A 114 -18.60 -6.16 12.66
N TYR A 115 -18.96 -6.42 11.40
CA TYR A 115 -18.51 -7.61 10.66
C TYR A 115 -17.02 -7.53 10.33
N VAL A 116 -16.53 -6.36 9.94
CA VAL A 116 -15.12 -6.13 9.67
C VAL A 116 -14.28 -6.36 10.93
N LEU A 117 -14.70 -5.82 12.07
CA LEU A 117 -14.02 -6.01 13.35
C LEU A 117 -13.98 -7.49 13.77
N ASP A 118 -15.05 -8.24 13.51
CA ASP A 118 -15.08 -9.67 13.80
C ASP A 118 -14.16 -10.47 12.85
N MET A 119 -14.11 -10.12 11.55
CA MET A 119 -13.13 -10.68 10.61
C MET A 119 -11.70 -10.50 11.12
N VAL A 120 -11.34 -9.28 11.59
CA VAL A 120 -10.01 -9.01 12.17
C VAL A 120 -9.71 -9.94 13.33
N ARG A 121 -10.61 -10.01 14.33
CA ARG A 121 -10.42 -10.85 15.52
C ARG A 121 -10.25 -12.33 15.17
N GLN A 122 -11.07 -12.84 14.27
CA GLN A 122 -11.04 -14.26 13.90
C GLN A 122 -9.79 -14.60 13.07
N VAL A 123 -9.40 -13.77 12.10
CA VAL A 123 -8.16 -13.97 11.35
C VAL A 123 -6.93 -13.85 12.27
N LYS A 124 -6.92 -12.87 13.17
CA LYS A 124 -5.86 -12.71 14.18
C LYS A 124 -5.72 -13.93 15.08
N SER A 125 -6.83 -14.56 15.47
CA SER A 125 -6.83 -15.78 16.29
C SER A 125 -6.16 -16.99 15.62
N LEU A 126 -5.97 -16.94 14.29
CA LEU A 126 -5.22 -17.94 13.55
C LEU A 126 -3.69 -17.77 13.66
N GLY A 127 -3.21 -16.72 14.32
CA GLY A 127 -1.77 -16.42 14.45
C GLY A 127 -1.17 -15.70 13.25
N LEU A 128 -2.01 -15.16 12.35
CA LEU A 128 -1.57 -14.33 11.21
C LEU A 128 -1.46 -12.87 11.63
N GLU A 129 -0.50 -12.13 11.06
CA GLU A 129 -0.60 -10.68 11.02
C GLU A 129 -1.78 -10.28 10.12
N THR A 130 -2.53 -9.27 10.54
CA THR A 130 -3.69 -8.77 9.80
C THR A 130 -3.41 -7.42 9.14
N CYS A 131 -3.88 -7.26 7.92
CA CYS A 131 -3.81 -6.00 7.19
C CYS A 131 -5.16 -5.73 6.52
N MET A 132 -5.62 -4.48 6.57
CA MET A 132 -6.86 -4.08 5.89
C MET A 132 -6.68 -2.89 4.98
N THR A 133 -7.47 -2.88 3.88
CA THR A 133 -7.63 -1.78 2.93
C THR A 133 -9.12 -1.52 2.78
N LEU A 134 -9.66 -0.53 3.50
CA LEU A 134 -11.10 -0.24 3.55
C LEU A 134 -11.45 1.16 3.02
N GLY A 135 -10.48 1.83 2.39
CA GLY A 135 -10.60 3.24 2.00
C GLY A 135 -10.18 4.20 3.11
N MET A 136 -10.82 5.36 3.19
CA MET A 136 -10.52 6.36 4.21
C MET A 136 -11.06 5.96 5.59
N LEU A 137 -10.33 6.31 6.64
CA LEU A 137 -10.74 6.08 8.02
C LEU A 137 -10.80 7.40 8.80
N LYS A 138 -11.86 7.56 9.56
CA LYS A 138 -11.92 8.54 10.65
C LYS A 138 -11.17 7.99 11.87
N GLU A 139 -10.82 8.87 12.79
CA GLU A 139 -10.10 8.53 14.01
C GLU A 139 -10.84 7.45 14.85
N GLU A 140 -12.17 7.54 14.95
CA GLU A 140 -13.00 6.56 15.67
C GLU A 140 -12.92 5.17 15.02
N GLU A 141 -13.07 5.10 13.70
CA GLU A 141 -13.00 3.85 12.93
C GLU A 141 -11.61 3.20 13.02
N ALA A 142 -10.55 4.03 13.00
CA ALA A 142 -9.18 3.57 13.18
C ALA A 142 -8.95 2.97 14.59
N ARG A 143 -9.50 3.60 15.64
CA ARG A 143 -9.43 3.06 17.02
C ARG A 143 -10.18 1.74 17.15
N GLU A 144 -11.39 1.64 16.60
CA GLU A 144 -12.17 0.38 16.62
C GLU A 144 -11.41 -0.78 15.97
N LEU A 145 -10.73 -0.53 14.84
CA LEU A 145 -9.89 -1.52 14.16
C LEU A 145 -8.66 -1.91 14.99
N ALA A 146 -7.99 -0.93 15.60
CA ALA A 146 -6.86 -1.19 16.49
C ALA A 146 -7.29 -2.02 17.72
N ASP A 147 -8.42 -1.68 18.34
CA ASP A 147 -9.00 -2.41 19.49
C ASP A 147 -9.42 -3.85 19.11
N ALA A 148 -9.79 -4.07 17.84
CA ALA A 148 -10.04 -5.42 17.32
C ALA A 148 -8.77 -6.23 17.08
N GLY A 149 -7.58 -5.61 17.15
CA GLY A 149 -6.27 -6.25 16.99
C GLY A 149 -5.70 -6.17 15.58
N LEU A 150 -6.15 -5.22 14.75
CA LEU A 150 -5.58 -5.01 13.42
C LEU A 150 -4.12 -4.54 13.54
N ASP A 151 -3.21 -5.23 12.85
CA ASP A 151 -1.79 -4.91 12.90
C ASP A 151 -1.40 -3.80 11.93
N TYR A 152 -1.89 -3.89 10.69
CA TYR A 152 -1.55 -2.98 9.58
C TYR A 152 -2.79 -2.39 8.94
N TYR A 153 -2.72 -1.13 8.59
CA TYR A 153 -3.68 -0.53 7.67
C TYR A 153 -2.98 -0.12 6.38
N ASN A 154 -3.47 -0.63 5.25
CA ASN A 154 -2.97 -0.25 3.92
C ASN A 154 -3.77 0.91 3.37
N HIS A 155 -3.08 2.03 3.10
CA HIS A 155 -3.65 3.19 2.45
C HIS A 155 -2.58 3.90 1.62
N ASN A 156 -2.46 3.51 0.36
CA ASN A 156 -1.41 4.00 -0.53
C ASN A 156 -1.63 5.48 -0.91
N LEU A 157 -0.55 6.21 -1.10
CA LEU A 157 -0.57 7.53 -1.74
C LEU A 157 -0.73 7.42 -3.26
N ASP A 158 -0.42 6.25 -3.80
CA ASP A 158 -0.48 5.82 -5.19
C ASP A 158 0.57 6.49 -6.11
N THR A 159 0.74 7.81 -6.03
CA THR A 159 1.70 8.60 -6.83
C THR A 159 2.14 9.86 -6.07
N SER A 160 2.89 10.76 -6.71
CA SER A 160 3.22 12.08 -6.14
C SER A 160 1.98 12.96 -5.94
N GLU A 161 2.06 13.95 -5.03
CA GLU A 161 1.01 14.94 -4.86
C GLU A 161 0.74 15.71 -6.17
N LYS A 162 1.82 16.05 -6.92
CA LYS A 162 1.75 16.75 -8.21
C LYS A 162 0.93 15.99 -9.25
N TYR A 163 1.13 14.67 -9.33
CA TYR A 163 0.47 13.83 -10.34
C TYR A 163 -0.87 13.26 -9.89
N TYR A 164 -1.18 13.32 -8.59
CA TYR A 164 -2.34 12.67 -7.98
C TYR A 164 -3.67 12.98 -8.67
N ASN A 165 -3.93 14.25 -8.95
CA ASN A 165 -5.19 14.67 -9.58
C ASN A 165 -5.35 14.19 -11.04
N HIS A 166 -4.29 13.73 -11.69
CA HIS A 166 -4.38 13.07 -13.00
C HIS A 166 -4.94 11.66 -12.90
N ILE A 167 -4.84 11.03 -11.71
CA ILE A 167 -5.22 9.64 -11.49
C ILE A 167 -6.53 9.51 -10.70
N ILE A 168 -6.78 10.38 -9.73
CA ILE A 168 -7.94 10.31 -8.83
C ILE A 168 -8.49 11.71 -8.64
N THR A 169 -9.81 11.90 -8.82
CA THR A 169 -10.49 13.19 -8.64
C THR A 169 -11.59 13.17 -7.57
N THR A 170 -12.03 11.99 -7.15
CA THR A 170 -13.11 11.84 -6.16
C THR A 170 -12.69 12.06 -4.71
N ARG A 171 -11.38 12.13 -4.44
CA ARG A 171 -10.78 12.46 -3.14
C ARG A 171 -9.45 13.17 -3.34
N THR A 172 -9.02 13.94 -2.35
CA THR A 172 -7.78 14.72 -2.38
C THR A 172 -6.59 13.89 -1.91
N TYR A 173 -5.38 14.36 -2.20
CA TYR A 173 -4.16 13.81 -1.64
C TYR A 173 -4.11 13.97 -0.10
N GLN A 174 -4.62 15.09 0.40
CA GLN A 174 -4.73 15.36 1.85
C GLN A 174 -5.63 14.34 2.56
N ASP A 175 -6.74 13.91 1.96
CA ASP A 175 -7.60 12.85 2.52
C ASP A 175 -6.82 11.55 2.77
N ARG A 176 -5.81 11.26 1.93
CA ARG A 176 -4.91 10.12 2.11
C ARG A 176 -4.00 10.31 3.32
N LEU A 177 -3.36 11.48 3.42
CA LEU A 177 -2.48 11.82 4.54
C LEU A 177 -3.24 11.84 5.87
N ASP A 178 -4.44 12.40 5.91
CA ASP A 178 -5.30 12.42 7.08
C ASP A 178 -5.67 11.01 7.56
N THR A 179 -5.92 10.10 6.62
CA THR A 179 -6.18 8.69 6.95
C THR A 179 -4.95 8.03 7.57
N LEU A 180 -3.74 8.27 7.01
CA LEU A 180 -2.50 7.74 7.58
C LEU A 180 -2.24 8.26 8.99
N ASP A 181 -2.52 9.54 9.24
CA ASP A 181 -2.42 10.18 10.56
C ASP A 181 -3.39 9.54 11.56
N ASN A 182 -4.65 9.31 11.18
CA ASN A 182 -5.65 8.62 12.01
C ASN A 182 -5.21 7.18 12.35
N VAL A 183 -4.63 6.46 11.40
CA VAL A 183 -4.07 5.11 11.61
C VAL A 183 -2.93 5.14 12.62
N ARG A 184 -2.01 6.11 12.49
CA ARG A 184 -0.90 6.30 13.44
C ARG A 184 -1.38 6.64 14.85
N LYS A 185 -2.33 7.57 14.98
CA LYS A 185 -2.94 7.95 16.26
C LYS A 185 -3.61 6.77 16.97
N ALA A 186 -4.17 5.83 16.21
CA ALA A 186 -4.74 4.61 16.75
C ALA A 186 -3.70 3.54 17.13
N GLY A 187 -2.40 3.77 16.87
CA GLY A 187 -1.31 2.84 17.21
C GLY A 187 -1.11 1.68 16.23
N MET A 188 -1.76 1.69 15.09
CA MET A 188 -1.56 0.68 14.05
C MET A 188 -0.32 0.98 13.20
N LYS A 189 0.26 -0.08 12.65
CA LYS A 189 1.31 0.02 11.63
C LYS A 189 0.73 0.47 10.28
N VAL A 190 1.53 1.25 9.54
CA VAL A 190 1.14 1.75 8.22
C VAL A 190 1.77 0.91 7.12
N CYS A 191 0.93 0.49 6.17
CA CYS A 191 1.37 -0.01 4.87
C CYS A 191 0.98 1.04 3.82
N CYS A 192 1.97 1.75 3.26
CA CYS A 192 1.71 2.85 2.34
C CYS A 192 2.80 2.95 1.28
N GLY A 193 2.41 2.97 0.02
CA GLY A 193 3.30 3.06 -1.13
C GLY A 193 2.56 3.58 -2.36
N GLY A 194 2.91 3.06 -3.54
CA GLY A 194 2.31 3.52 -4.79
C GLY A 194 2.43 2.58 -5.97
N ILE A 195 1.95 3.08 -7.10
CA ILE A 195 1.92 2.37 -8.38
C ILE A 195 2.77 3.16 -9.38
N MET A 196 3.66 2.47 -10.07
CA MET A 196 4.55 3.02 -11.08
C MET A 196 4.08 2.62 -12.47
N GLY A 197 4.25 3.50 -13.45
CA GLY A 197 3.84 3.25 -14.83
C GLY A 197 2.41 3.68 -15.15
N MET A 198 1.86 4.64 -14.41
CA MET A 198 0.55 5.24 -14.70
C MET A 198 0.62 6.44 -15.66
N GLY A 199 1.80 6.71 -16.24
CA GLY A 199 2.07 7.86 -17.12
C GLY A 199 2.75 9.03 -16.40
N GLU A 200 3.13 8.86 -15.16
CA GLU A 200 3.91 9.80 -14.36
C GLU A 200 5.37 9.90 -14.86
N ASP A 201 6.02 11.01 -14.58
CA ASP A 201 7.44 11.22 -14.89
C ASP A 201 8.37 10.69 -13.76
N GLU A 202 9.69 10.77 -13.98
CA GLU A 202 10.70 10.36 -12.98
C GLU A 202 10.56 11.18 -11.69
N ASP A 203 10.33 12.48 -11.80
CA ASP A 203 10.18 13.37 -10.64
C ASP A 203 8.95 13.00 -9.79
N ASP A 204 7.90 12.54 -10.42
CA ASP A 204 6.71 12.06 -9.71
C ASP A 204 7.00 10.75 -8.95
N ARG A 205 7.75 9.83 -9.56
CA ARG A 205 8.14 8.56 -8.92
C ARG A 205 9.02 8.80 -7.69
N VAL A 206 10.08 9.60 -7.83
CA VAL A 206 10.94 9.93 -6.70
C VAL A 206 10.25 10.86 -5.69
N GLY A 207 9.34 11.73 -6.15
CA GLY A 207 8.52 12.61 -5.32
C GLY A 207 7.61 11.86 -4.37
N LEU A 208 7.02 10.73 -4.80
CA LEU A 208 6.30 9.83 -3.92
C LEU A 208 7.21 9.28 -2.81
N LEU A 209 8.43 8.87 -3.14
CA LEU A 209 9.38 8.34 -2.14
C LEU A 209 9.81 9.42 -1.15
N VAL A 210 10.03 10.65 -1.62
CA VAL A 210 10.32 11.81 -0.74
C VAL A 210 9.18 12.05 0.24
N GLN A 211 7.93 12.02 -0.24
CA GLN A 211 6.76 12.17 0.63
C GLN A 211 6.69 11.08 1.70
N LEU A 212 6.91 9.81 1.33
CA LEU A 212 6.86 8.68 2.27
C LEU A 212 8.01 8.74 3.29
N ALA A 213 9.22 9.05 2.83
CA ALA A 213 10.40 9.12 3.68
C ALA A 213 10.42 10.35 4.61
N ASN A 214 9.65 11.39 4.29
CA ASN A 214 9.53 12.59 5.11
C ASN A 214 8.29 12.59 6.03
N LEU A 215 7.50 11.50 6.05
CA LEU A 215 6.48 11.33 7.07
C LEU A 215 7.11 11.33 8.47
N PRO A 216 6.41 11.79 9.52
CA PRO A 216 6.93 11.79 10.90
C PRO A 216 7.46 10.44 11.37
N GLN A 217 6.91 9.37 10.85
CA GLN A 217 7.39 8.00 11.00
C GLN A 217 7.26 7.29 9.65
N HIS A 218 8.33 6.63 9.20
CA HIS A 218 8.28 5.84 7.97
C HIS A 218 7.18 4.78 8.04
N PRO A 219 6.50 4.46 6.93
CA PRO A 219 5.65 3.28 6.89
C PRO A 219 6.45 2.02 7.21
N GLU A 220 5.89 1.09 7.96
CA GLU A 220 6.53 -0.20 8.24
C GLU A 220 6.53 -1.13 7.03
N SER A 221 5.70 -0.82 6.02
CA SER A 221 5.65 -1.55 4.76
C SER A 221 5.39 -0.57 3.62
N VAL A 222 6.25 -0.60 2.59
CA VAL A 222 6.15 0.29 1.42
C VAL A 222 5.95 -0.56 0.16
N PRO A 223 4.71 -0.85 -0.23
CA PRO A 223 4.45 -1.54 -1.48
C PRO A 223 4.78 -0.64 -2.67
N VAL A 224 5.70 -1.09 -3.51
CA VAL A 224 6.00 -0.50 -4.82
C VAL A 224 5.46 -1.45 -5.87
N ASN A 225 4.39 -1.06 -6.56
CA ASN A 225 3.72 -1.90 -7.54
C ASN A 225 3.94 -1.36 -8.96
N MET A 226 4.19 -2.25 -9.91
CA MET A 226 4.09 -1.90 -11.33
C MET A 226 2.64 -1.97 -11.75
N LEU A 227 2.18 -1.01 -12.57
CA LEU A 227 0.81 -1.00 -13.07
C LEU A 227 0.51 -2.31 -13.83
N VAL A 228 -0.59 -2.95 -13.45
CA VAL A 228 -1.22 -4.00 -14.26
C VAL A 228 -2.35 -3.37 -15.05
N LYS A 229 -2.18 -3.28 -16.37
CA LYS A 229 -3.19 -2.69 -17.26
C LYS A 229 -4.41 -3.60 -17.33
N VAL A 230 -5.58 -3.04 -17.01
CA VAL A 230 -6.85 -3.76 -17.05
C VAL A 230 -7.76 -3.14 -18.10
N LYS A 231 -8.26 -3.97 -19.01
CA LYS A 231 -9.19 -3.55 -20.06
C LYS A 231 -10.43 -2.89 -19.47
N GLY A 232 -10.82 -1.78 -20.08
CA GLY A 232 -11.95 -0.97 -19.64
C GLY A 232 -11.61 0.06 -18.56
N THR A 233 -10.35 0.12 -18.10
CA THR A 233 -9.84 1.23 -17.27
C THR A 233 -9.22 2.32 -18.15
N PRO A 234 -9.18 3.59 -17.69
CA PRO A 234 -8.53 4.67 -18.46
C PRO A 234 -7.05 4.47 -18.75
N LEU A 235 -6.37 3.58 -18.04
CA LEU A 235 -4.93 3.31 -18.21
C LEU A 235 -4.66 2.00 -18.97
N GLU A 236 -5.64 1.43 -19.67
CA GLU A 236 -5.46 0.16 -20.40
C GLU A 236 -4.39 0.22 -21.49
N ASP A 237 -4.20 1.39 -22.10
CA ASP A 237 -3.26 1.61 -23.23
C ASP A 237 -2.05 2.48 -22.85
N VAL A 238 -1.81 2.77 -21.57
CA VAL A 238 -0.66 3.56 -21.14
C VAL A 238 0.64 2.84 -21.52
N GLU A 239 1.72 3.59 -21.80
CA GLU A 239 3.03 3.01 -22.12
C GLU A 239 3.59 2.18 -20.94
N ASP A 240 4.28 1.08 -21.26
CA ASP A 240 4.90 0.24 -20.24
C ASP A 240 6.10 0.95 -19.60
N LEU A 241 6.21 0.85 -18.28
CA LEU A 241 7.38 1.32 -17.56
C LEU A 241 8.58 0.40 -17.83
N ASP A 242 9.77 0.99 -18.04
CA ASP A 242 11.02 0.24 -18.10
C ASP A 242 11.22 -0.54 -16.78
N PRO A 243 11.40 -1.87 -16.83
CA PRO A 243 11.66 -2.69 -15.64
C PRO A 243 12.90 -2.24 -14.85
N PHE A 244 13.91 -1.67 -15.48
CA PHE A 244 15.08 -1.13 -14.80
C PHE A 244 14.75 0.11 -13.97
N ASP A 245 13.87 0.97 -14.45
CA ASP A 245 13.37 2.12 -13.68
C ASP A 245 12.57 1.66 -12.47
N PHE A 246 11.74 0.63 -12.64
CA PHE A 246 11.01 0.02 -11.52
C PHE A 246 11.94 -0.54 -10.43
N ILE A 247 13.00 -1.25 -10.83
CA ILE A 247 14.01 -1.76 -9.88
C ILE A 247 14.74 -0.60 -9.20
N ARG A 248 15.07 0.49 -9.91
CA ARG A 248 15.68 1.70 -9.34
C ARG A 248 14.81 2.29 -8.24
N ILE A 249 13.50 2.42 -8.47
CA ILE A 249 12.57 2.94 -7.46
C ILE A 249 12.57 2.09 -6.18
N ILE A 250 12.56 0.77 -6.30
CA ILE A 250 12.64 -0.14 -5.15
C ILE A 250 13.96 0.05 -4.39
N ALA A 251 15.07 0.18 -5.11
CA ALA A 251 16.38 0.40 -4.50
C ALA A 251 16.48 1.75 -3.80
N VAL A 252 15.98 2.83 -4.43
CA VAL A 252 15.90 4.17 -3.81
C VAL A 252 15.02 4.15 -2.56
N ALA A 253 13.85 3.50 -2.64
CA ALA A 253 12.96 3.35 -1.49
C ALA A 253 13.68 2.69 -0.30
N ARG A 254 14.45 1.61 -0.52
CA ARG A 254 15.24 0.93 0.51
C ARG A 254 16.31 1.84 1.12
N ILE A 255 16.96 2.69 0.31
CA ILE A 255 17.98 3.62 0.80
C ILE A 255 17.36 4.73 1.66
N MET A 256 16.23 5.27 1.22
CA MET A 256 15.55 6.38 1.90
C MET A 256 14.79 5.93 3.16
N MET A 257 14.28 4.71 3.16
CA MET A 257 13.47 4.13 4.25
C MET A 257 14.07 2.78 4.67
N PRO A 258 15.24 2.79 5.36
CA PRO A 258 16.05 1.59 5.56
C PRO A 258 15.38 0.48 6.39
N ALA A 259 14.48 0.85 7.30
CA ALA A 259 13.80 -0.06 8.22
C ALA A 259 12.34 -0.39 7.83
N SER A 260 11.90 0.00 6.61
CA SER A 260 10.55 -0.27 6.09
C SER A 260 10.43 -1.64 5.45
#